data_09ccd3a80d7089a8ced0c6824f0cc09b
#
_entry.id   09ccd3a80d7089a8ced0c6824f0cc09b
#
_cell.length_a   1.000
_cell.length_b   1.000
_cell.length_c   1.000
_cell.angle_alpha   90.00
_cell.angle_beta   90.00
_cell.angle_gamma   90.00
#
_symmetry.space_group_name_H-M   'P 1'
#
loop_
_entity.id
_entity.type
_entity.pdbx_description
1 polymer ?
#
loop_
_entity_poly.entity_id
_entity_poly.type
_entity_poly.pdbx_seq_one_letter_code
_entity_poly.pdbx_strand_id
1 'polypeptide(L)'
;MRYSVTRLCGGKALMVSPRDVIAVDMERAYATLSRTAEMKSRDEMMIVMSWKGMEVTVYAQGKIMFHPLDDRDTAVSYANELLSVII
;
A
#
# COMPACT_ATOMS: atom_id res chain seq x y z
N MET A 1 -4.53 -14.68 0.17
CA MET A 1 -3.29 -14.16 0.81
C MET A 1 -3.63 -13.69 2.21
N ARG A 2 -2.74 -13.96 3.16
CA ARG A 2 -2.95 -13.55 4.55
C ARG A 2 -2.18 -12.27 4.85
N TYR A 3 -2.80 -11.39 5.63
CA TYR A 3 -2.22 -10.11 6.00
C TYR A 3 -2.19 -9.97 7.51
N SER A 4 -1.22 -9.23 8.01
CA SER A 4 -1.29 -8.69 9.35
C SER A 4 -1.45 -7.18 9.24
N VAL A 5 -2.22 -6.61 10.16
CA VAL A 5 -2.51 -5.18 10.18
C VAL A 5 -1.98 -4.59 11.47
N THR A 6 -1.17 -3.55 11.33
CA THR A 6 -0.59 -2.84 12.46
C THR A 6 -1.09 -1.41 12.47
N ARG A 7 -1.62 -0.97 13.60
CA ARG A 7 -2.00 0.43 13.79
C ARG A 7 -0.75 1.22 14.17
N LEU A 8 -0.49 2.25 13.40
CA LEU A 8 0.69 3.09 13.63
C LEU A 8 0.42 4.17 14.66
N CYS A 9 1.49 4.81 15.13
CA CYS A 9 1.44 5.85 16.12
C CYS A 9 0.48 6.97 15.69
N GLY A 10 -0.39 7.42 16.61
CA GLY A 10 -1.43 8.40 16.29
C GLY A 10 -2.78 7.80 15.95
N GLY A 11 -2.85 6.49 15.68
CA GLY A 11 -4.10 5.75 15.53
C GLY A 11 -4.86 5.97 14.23
N LYS A 12 -4.33 6.77 13.31
CA LYS A 12 -5.01 7.08 12.04
C LYS A 12 -4.31 6.51 10.82
N ALA A 13 -3.29 5.71 11.02
CA ALA A 13 -2.58 5.05 9.94
C ALA A 13 -2.53 3.55 10.21
N LEU A 14 -2.77 2.76 9.18
CA LEU A 14 -2.71 1.30 9.24
C LEU A 14 -1.70 0.79 8.24
N MET A 15 -0.84 -0.12 8.69
CA MET A 15 0.11 -0.81 7.85
C MET A 15 -0.39 -2.24 7.62
N VAL A 16 -0.62 -2.59 6.37
CA VAL A 16 -1.01 -3.94 5.99
C VAL A 16 0.22 -4.65 5.45
N SER A 17 0.58 -5.77 6.08
CA SER A 17 1.76 -6.54 5.70
C SER A 17 1.33 -7.93 5.27
N PRO A 18 1.70 -8.39 4.06
CA PRO A 18 1.48 -9.78 3.69
C PRO A 18 2.34 -10.68 4.58
N ARG A 19 1.81 -11.83 4.96
CA ARG A 19 2.56 -12.77 5.81
C ARG A 19 3.70 -13.44 5.05
N ASP A 20 3.50 -13.64 3.75
CA ASP A 20 4.54 -14.19 2.90
C ASP A 20 5.40 -13.07 2.33
N VAL A 21 6.68 -13.35 2.15
CA VAL A 21 7.58 -12.36 1.55
C VAL A 21 7.22 -12.21 0.08
N ILE A 22 6.93 -10.97 -0.31
CA ILE A 22 6.59 -10.63 -1.68
C ILE A 22 7.63 -9.64 -2.19
N ALA A 23 8.18 -9.92 -3.36
CA ALA A 23 9.04 -8.95 -4.05
C ALA A 23 8.20 -8.22 -5.10
N VAL A 24 8.06 -6.91 -4.92
CA VAL A 24 7.30 -6.07 -5.85
C VAL A 24 8.28 -5.41 -6.82
N ASP A 25 7.98 -5.54 -8.12
CA ASP A 25 8.72 -4.78 -9.14
C ASP A 25 8.24 -3.33 -9.07
N MET A 26 9.05 -2.48 -8.46
CA MET A 26 8.65 -1.10 -8.16
C MET A 26 8.48 -0.25 -9.42
N GLU A 27 9.22 -0.50 -10.47
CA GLU A 27 9.04 0.24 -11.72
C GLU A 27 7.68 -0.11 -12.37
N ARG A 28 7.38 -1.39 -12.41
CA ARG A 28 6.12 -1.85 -12.96
C ARG A 28 4.93 -1.41 -12.09
N ALA A 29 5.10 -1.48 -10.79
CA ALA A 29 4.08 -1.01 -9.84
C ALA A 29 3.82 0.48 -10.02
N TYR A 30 4.85 1.28 -10.14
CA TYR A 30 4.71 2.71 -10.38
C TYR A 30 3.95 2.98 -11.68
N ALA A 31 4.34 2.31 -12.77
CA ALA A 31 3.68 2.50 -14.05
C ALA A 31 2.20 2.11 -13.99
N THR A 32 1.89 1.02 -13.30
CA THR A 32 0.51 0.54 -13.18
C THR A 32 -0.32 1.47 -12.30
N LEU A 33 0.21 1.85 -11.14
CA LEU A 33 -0.53 2.67 -10.17
C LEU A 33 -0.68 4.12 -10.64
N SER A 34 0.24 4.63 -11.44
CA SER A 34 0.14 6.00 -11.96
C SER A 34 -1.08 6.22 -12.85
N ARG A 35 -1.70 5.15 -13.32
CA ARG A 35 -2.92 5.24 -14.13
C ARG A 35 -4.17 5.55 -13.30
N THR A 36 -4.16 5.19 -12.02
CA THR A 36 -5.35 5.29 -11.17
C THR A 36 -5.12 6.13 -9.92
N ALA A 37 -3.89 6.52 -9.64
CA ALA A 37 -3.54 7.28 -8.45
C ALA A 37 -2.62 8.44 -8.81
N GLU A 38 -2.64 9.46 -7.98
CA GLU A 38 -1.72 10.59 -8.14
C GLU A 38 -0.41 10.28 -7.42
N MET A 39 0.67 10.20 -8.20
CA MET A 39 1.99 9.90 -7.64
C MET A 39 2.56 11.13 -6.95
N LYS A 40 3.03 10.97 -5.71
CA LYS A 40 3.66 12.05 -4.95
C LYS A 40 5.17 11.93 -4.93
N SER A 41 5.67 10.73 -4.69
CA SER A 41 7.12 10.48 -4.73
C SER A 41 7.37 8.99 -4.90
N ARG A 42 8.59 8.66 -5.27
CA ARG A 42 9.02 7.25 -5.31
C ARG A 42 10.52 7.16 -5.12
N ASP A 43 10.96 6.01 -4.62
CA ASP A 43 12.35 5.60 -4.66
C ASP A 43 12.41 4.08 -4.86
N GLU A 44 13.59 3.48 -4.67
CA GLU A 44 13.76 2.03 -4.88
C GLU A 44 12.96 1.18 -3.90
N MET A 45 12.62 1.72 -2.75
CA MET A 45 12.01 0.98 -1.65
C MET A 45 10.53 1.27 -1.47
N MET A 46 10.03 2.41 -1.95
CA MET A 46 8.63 2.79 -1.73
C MET A 46 8.08 3.73 -2.80
N ILE A 47 6.76 3.71 -2.91
CA ILE A 47 6.00 4.63 -3.73
C ILE A 47 4.99 5.31 -2.82
N VAL A 48 4.94 6.65 -2.84
CA VAL A 48 3.94 7.43 -2.11
C VAL A 48 2.97 8.02 -3.11
N MET A 49 1.68 7.80 -2.89
CA MET A 49 0.65 8.24 -3.82
C MET A 49 -0.60 8.71 -3.08
N SER A 50 -1.44 9.47 -3.76
CA SER A 50 -2.79 9.80 -3.31
C SER A 50 -3.76 8.86 -4.02
N TRP A 51 -4.56 8.13 -3.24
CA TRP A 51 -5.47 7.11 -3.76
C TRP A 51 -6.71 7.05 -2.89
N LYS A 52 -7.88 7.16 -3.51
CA LYS A 52 -9.17 7.20 -2.81
C LYS A 52 -9.22 8.23 -1.69
N GLY A 53 -8.59 9.39 -1.89
CA GLY A 53 -8.57 10.46 -0.90
C GLY A 53 -7.62 10.24 0.27
N MET A 54 -6.75 9.24 0.20
CA MET A 54 -5.78 8.90 1.23
C MET A 54 -4.37 9.01 0.69
N GLU A 55 -3.42 9.20 1.61
CA GLU A 55 -2.02 8.98 1.27
C GLU A 55 -1.70 7.50 1.45
N VAL A 56 -1.21 6.87 0.41
CA VAL A 56 -0.89 5.46 0.39
C VAL A 56 0.58 5.28 0.07
N THR A 57 1.27 4.47 0.87
CA THR A 57 2.68 4.15 0.65
C THR A 57 2.80 2.65 0.38
N VAL A 58 3.35 2.31 -0.78
CA VAL A 58 3.59 0.92 -1.18
C VAL A 58 5.07 0.63 -1.07
N TYR A 59 5.42 -0.41 -0.31
CA TYR A 59 6.81 -0.80 -0.07
C TYR A 59 7.21 -1.98 -0.94
N ALA A 60 8.49 -2.09 -1.21
CA ALA A 60 9.03 -3.14 -2.08
C ALA A 60 8.78 -4.55 -1.57
N GLN A 61 8.60 -4.73 -0.26
CA GLN A 61 8.30 -6.04 0.34
C GLN A 61 6.81 -6.39 0.29
N GLY A 62 5.98 -5.54 -0.27
CA GLY A 62 4.55 -5.78 -0.35
C GLY A 62 3.73 -5.14 0.76
N LYS A 63 4.37 -4.49 1.72
CA LYS A 63 3.65 -3.75 2.76
C LYS A 63 2.99 -2.51 2.16
N ILE A 64 1.82 -2.16 2.66
CA ILE A 64 1.10 -0.97 2.20
C ILE A 64 0.60 -0.22 3.42
N MET A 65 0.90 1.08 3.50
CA MET A 65 0.42 1.95 4.57
C MET A 65 -0.67 2.85 4.02
N PHE A 66 -1.75 2.98 4.79
CA PHE A 66 -2.88 3.86 4.46
C PHE A 66 -3.02 4.93 5.53
N HIS A 67 -3.15 6.18 5.12
CA HIS A 67 -3.36 7.31 6.03
C HIS A 67 -4.23 8.38 5.36
N PRO A 68 -5.32 8.85 5.98
CA PRO A 68 -5.90 8.36 7.23
C PRO A 68 -6.83 7.16 6.98
N LEU A 69 -6.71 6.14 7.81
CA LEU A 69 -7.60 4.97 7.74
C LEU A 69 -7.56 4.28 9.09
N ASP A 70 -8.72 3.94 9.64
CA ASP A 70 -8.79 3.31 10.96
C ASP A 70 -9.62 2.03 10.98
N ASP A 71 -10.09 1.57 9.82
CA ASP A 71 -10.86 0.33 9.70
C ASP A 71 -9.97 -0.77 9.12
N ARG A 72 -9.71 -1.81 9.91
CA ARG A 72 -8.84 -2.92 9.54
C ARG A 72 -9.35 -3.70 8.33
N ASP A 73 -10.65 -3.97 8.28
CA ASP A 73 -11.24 -4.74 7.18
C ASP A 73 -11.14 -3.98 5.86
N THR A 74 -11.37 -2.68 5.90
CA THR A 74 -11.19 -1.82 4.73
C THR A 74 -9.73 -1.79 4.29
N ALA A 75 -8.80 -1.70 5.24
CA ALA A 75 -7.37 -1.70 4.92
C ALA A 75 -6.95 -2.99 4.21
N VAL A 76 -7.41 -4.13 4.71
CA VAL A 76 -7.10 -5.42 4.07
C VAL A 76 -7.69 -5.49 2.67
N SER A 77 -8.93 -5.05 2.50
CA SER A 77 -9.60 -5.03 1.20
C SER A 77 -8.84 -4.17 0.19
N TYR A 78 -8.42 -2.98 0.62
CA TYR A 78 -7.67 -2.08 -0.25
C TYR A 78 -6.28 -2.62 -0.57
N ALA A 79 -5.61 -3.23 0.41
CA ALA A 79 -4.30 -3.84 0.17
C ALA A 79 -4.42 -4.99 -0.84
N ASN A 80 -5.45 -5.80 -0.72
CA ASN A 80 -5.68 -6.89 -1.65
C ASN A 80 -5.94 -6.36 -3.07
N GLU A 81 -6.73 -5.30 -3.18
CA GLU A 81 -7.00 -4.65 -4.46
C GLU A 81 -5.71 -4.14 -5.11
N LEU A 82 -4.87 -3.44 -4.35
CA LEU A 82 -3.62 -2.90 -4.88
C LEU A 82 -2.61 -4.00 -5.22
N LEU A 83 -2.43 -4.97 -4.35
CA LEU A 83 -1.49 -6.05 -4.59
C LEU A 83 -1.89 -6.90 -5.79
N SER A 84 -3.18 -7.06 -6.04
CA SER A 84 -3.65 -7.85 -7.19
C SER A 84 -3.27 -7.23 -8.53
N VAL A 85 -3.01 -5.93 -8.59
CA VAL A 85 -2.62 -5.26 -9.84
C VAL A 85 -1.12 -5.03 -9.97
N ILE A 86 -0.35 -5.17 -8.90
CA ILE A 86 1.10 -4.90 -8.92
C ILE A 86 1.96 -6.15 -8.71
N ILE A 87 1.35 -7.28 -8.45
CA ILE A 87 2.08 -8.56 -8.33
C ILE A 87 2.13 -9.28 -9.67
#